data_6cfa27f936840c64c3c0fa6e6d562947
#
_entry.id   6cfa27f936840c64c3c0fa6e6d562947
#
_cell.length_a   1.000
_cell.length_b   1.000
_cell.length_c   1.000
_cell.angle_alpha   90.00
_cell.angle_beta   90.00
_cell.angle_gamma   90.00
#
_symmetry.space_group_name_H-M   'P 1'
#
loop_
_entity.id
_entity.type
_entity.pdbx_description
1 polymer ?
#
loop_
_entity_poly.entity_id
_entity_poly.type
_entity_poly.pdbx_seq_one_letter_code
_entity_poly.pdbx_strand_id
1 'polypeptide(L)'
;MSTPSPDRVHTVAVIGFGIQARTGLVPSFCRQHDLGVRVAAICDCDRVRREAGAAQVDKAYADAGLSFPPCRAVADFRDVLADPSIDMVCIATPDHWHGYMAVAAMKAGKDVYCEKPLAYSVAEVKAIIATQKATGRVFQTGSMQRSWPVFRTACMVARNGCIGDVRFVDANYGRGGQKLGGPSHPVRFWDDPANAEKEGAPNPDVDWDMWLGPAKWRPYSDQLAPRGVNTFYPMFWRFDDDLGSGYNGDWGAHHLDIAQWGLGMDRSGPYRAIRSDEPHSTDLYHGGRRQFGMRMLFRAPYGDVELYHGPFGVWGTVFYGTDGVVAVNRGKIAVWAGTGPVVPDAAVRAAVEDGSFRPDRLVASSIGKDYGTDAAEKKDAALDAALAKIRDRFSLDAAPVQLYRSPDQVQNFIECHFSREETVSPAETGARSCALCHLCNLSYVYDTGFDWDPDAMDFANGTGRGIALGRDRARNGWDVVAP
;
A
#
# COMPACT_ATOMS: atom_id res chain seq x y z
N MET A 1 -24.41 2.22 -17.32
CA MET A 1 -25.20 1.04 -16.92
C MET A 1 -25.85 1.40 -15.61
N SER A 2 -27.17 1.22 -15.47
CA SER A 2 -27.86 1.45 -14.20
C SER A 2 -27.43 0.36 -13.23
N THR A 3 -26.81 0.74 -12.12
CA THR A 3 -26.54 -0.16 -11.00
C THR A 3 -27.86 -0.79 -10.57
N PRO A 4 -27.94 -2.13 -10.42
CA PRO A 4 -29.12 -2.73 -9.83
C PRO A 4 -29.34 -2.14 -8.44
N SER A 5 -30.54 -1.64 -8.14
CA SER A 5 -30.91 -1.33 -6.77
C SER A 5 -30.83 -2.64 -5.98
N PRO A 6 -30.01 -2.74 -4.94
CA PRO A 6 -29.91 -4.00 -4.19
C PRO A 6 -31.24 -4.29 -3.50
N ASP A 7 -31.66 -5.56 -3.50
CA ASP A 7 -32.88 -6.01 -2.82
C ASP A 7 -32.86 -5.71 -1.31
N ARG A 8 -31.68 -5.41 -0.77
CA ARG A 8 -31.42 -5.01 0.63
C ARG A 8 -30.19 -4.11 0.73
N VAL A 9 -30.07 -3.40 1.83
CA VAL A 9 -28.85 -2.67 2.18
C VAL A 9 -27.75 -3.67 2.58
N HIS A 10 -26.64 -3.68 1.86
CA HIS A 10 -25.48 -4.50 2.18
C HIS A 10 -24.64 -3.85 3.29
N THR A 11 -23.85 -4.66 3.99
CA THR A 11 -23.15 -4.20 5.19
C THR A 11 -21.67 -4.43 5.11
N VAL A 12 -20.91 -3.46 5.61
CA VAL A 12 -19.46 -3.57 5.81
C VAL A 12 -19.13 -3.43 7.30
N ALA A 13 -18.21 -4.26 7.79
CA ALA A 13 -17.55 -4.06 9.06
C ALA A 13 -16.13 -3.57 8.83
N VAL A 14 -15.69 -2.57 9.60
CA VAL A 14 -14.32 -2.07 9.57
C VAL A 14 -13.56 -2.66 10.77
N ILE A 15 -12.48 -3.39 10.51
CA ILE A 15 -11.62 -4.05 11.49
C ILE A 15 -10.32 -3.25 11.63
N GLY A 16 -10.09 -2.68 12.81
CA GLY A 16 -9.02 -1.73 13.10
C GLY A 16 -9.47 -0.27 12.90
N PHE A 17 -9.56 0.49 14.01
CA PHE A 17 -9.95 1.90 13.98
C PHE A 17 -8.75 2.81 14.31
N GLY A 18 -7.69 2.68 13.51
CA GLY A 18 -6.52 3.55 13.50
C GLY A 18 -6.75 4.84 12.70
N ILE A 19 -5.67 5.60 12.46
CA ILE A 19 -5.73 6.87 11.69
C ILE A 19 -6.37 6.66 10.32
N GLN A 20 -5.92 5.65 9.55
CA GLN A 20 -6.40 5.41 8.20
C GLN A 20 -7.89 5.09 8.16
N ALA A 21 -8.37 4.23 9.06
CA ALA A 21 -9.79 3.95 9.18
C ALA A 21 -10.59 5.20 9.55
N ARG A 22 -10.14 5.91 10.58
CA ARG A 22 -10.84 7.07 11.14
C ARG A 22 -10.95 8.24 10.17
N THR A 23 -9.84 8.58 9.48
CA THR A 23 -9.78 9.81 8.65
C THR A 23 -10.09 9.56 7.17
N GLY A 24 -9.92 8.33 6.69
CA GLY A 24 -10.09 7.97 5.29
C GLY A 24 -11.22 6.98 5.03
N LEU A 25 -11.08 5.74 5.52
CA LEU A 25 -11.93 4.63 5.08
C LEU A 25 -13.36 4.74 5.63
N VAL A 26 -13.55 4.94 6.94
CA VAL A 26 -14.89 5.05 7.54
C VAL A 26 -15.68 6.20 6.90
N PRO A 27 -15.14 7.43 6.78
CA PRO A 27 -15.82 8.49 6.05
C PRO A 27 -16.11 8.13 4.59
N SER A 28 -15.20 7.43 3.91
CA SER A 28 -15.42 7.04 2.52
C SER A 28 -16.54 6.01 2.38
N PHE A 29 -16.54 4.95 3.20
CA PHE A 29 -17.62 3.96 3.21
C PHE A 29 -18.99 4.59 3.60
N CYS A 30 -19.02 5.49 4.57
CA CYS A 30 -20.27 6.16 4.96
C CYS A 30 -20.87 7.00 3.83
N ARG A 31 -20.05 7.61 2.97
CA ARG A 31 -20.51 8.37 1.79
C ARG A 31 -21.11 7.49 0.69
N GLN A 32 -20.84 6.18 0.70
CA GLN A 32 -21.36 5.26 -0.33
C GLN A 32 -22.75 4.69 -0.03
N HIS A 33 -23.50 5.29 0.88
CA HIS A 33 -24.85 4.84 1.23
C HIS A 33 -25.80 4.80 0.03
N ASP A 34 -25.63 5.70 -0.95
CA ASP A 34 -26.40 5.73 -2.18
C ASP A 34 -26.17 4.49 -3.07
N LEU A 35 -25.06 3.79 -2.88
CA LEU A 35 -24.79 2.49 -3.53
C LEU A 35 -25.44 1.31 -2.81
N GLY A 36 -26.27 1.55 -1.80
CA GLY A 36 -26.94 0.50 -1.04
C GLY A 36 -26.04 -0.22 -0.02
N VAL A 37 -25.02 0.47 0.51
CA VAL A 37 -24.09 -0.06 1.51
C VAL A 37 -24.07 0.79 2.76
N ARG A 38 -23.96 0.17 3.93
CA ARG A 38 -23.73 0.88 5.19
C ARG A 38 -22.62 0.24 6.01
N VAL A 39 -21.93 1.03 6.82
CA VAL A 39 -21.04 0.53 7.88
C VAL A 39 -21.90 0.03 9.03
N ALA A 40 -21.85 -1.26 9.32
CA ALA A 40 -22.70 -1.90 10.33
C ALA A 40 -21.97 -2.20 11.64
N ALA A 41 -20.62 -2.28 11.59
CA ALA A 41 -19.80 -2.52 12.76
C ALA A 41 -18.41 -1.90 12.63
N ILE A 42 -17.90 -1.44 13.75
CA ILE A 42 -16.47 -1.12 13.94
C ILE A 42 -15.92 -2.15 14.92
N CYS A 43 -14.86 -2.84 14.51
CA CYS A 43 -14.19 -3.83 15.32
C CYS A 43 -12.77 -3.33 15.67
N ASP A 44 -12.45 -3.31 16.96
CA ASP A 44 -11.10 -3.04 17.45
C ASP A 44 -10.93 -3.69 18.82
N CYS A 45 -9.78 -4.29 19.07
CA CYS A 45 -9.45 -4.85 20.39
C CYS A 45 -9.26 -3.77 21.48
N ASP A 46 -9.09 -2.49 21.08
CA ASP A 46 -9.14 -1.34 21.99
C ASP A 46 -10.57 -0.82 22.12
N ARG A 47 -11.09 -0.82 23.37
CA ARG A 47 -12.47 -0.40 23.68
C ARG A 47 -12.72 1.06 23.28
N VAL A 48 -11.79 1.96 23.59
CA VAL A 48 -11.95 3.40 23.31
C VAL A 48 -12.04 3.64 21.80
N ARG A 49 -11.25 2.90 21.01
CA ARG A 49 -11.25 3.02 19.55
C ARG A 49 -12.53 2.51 18.92
N ARG A 50 -12.98 1.30 19.29
CA ARG A 50 -14.21 0.74 18.68
C ARG A 50 -15.47 1.54 19.05
N GLU A 51 -15.57 2.04 20.29
CA GLU A 51 -16.70 2.85 20.72
C GLU A 51 -16.71 4.21 19.99
N ALA A 52 -15.56 4.89 19.90
CA ALA A 52 -15.42 6.14 19.15
C ALA A 52 -15.72 5.96 17.67
N GLY A 53 -15.31 4.82 17.09
CA GLY A 53 -15.55 4.51 15.68
C GLY A 53 -17.03 4.29 15.40
N ALA A 54 -17.73 3.53 16.23
CA ALA A 54 -19.17 3.34 16.11
C ALA A 54 -19.93 4.68 16.23
N ALA A 55 -19.57 5.51 17.21
CA ALA A 55 -20.16 6.85 17.35
C ALA A 55 -19.87 7.76 16.14
N GLN A 56 -18.68 7.66 15.53
CA GLN A 56 -18.37 8.40 14.28
C GLN A 56 -19.28 7.99 13.12
N VAL A 57 -19.55 6.70 12.96
CA VAL A 57 -20.45 6.18 11.92
C VAL A 57 -21.87 6.68 12.14
N ASP A 58 -22.39 6.52 13.37
CA ASP A 58 -23.75 6.95 13.70
C ASP A 58 -23.94 8.46 13.48
N LYS A 59 -22.94 9.24 13.89
CA LYS A 59 -22.94 10.67 13.63
C LYS A 59 -22.93 10.99 12.13
N ALA A 60 -22.11 10.30 11.33
CA ALA A 60 -22.02 10.55 9.89
C ALA A 60 -23.37 10.31 9.19
N TYR A 61 -24.10 9.27 9.58
CA TYR A 61 -25.43 8.99 9.03
C TYR A 61 -26.49 9.96 9.54
N ALA A 62 -26.46 10.34 10.81
CA ALA A 62 -27.36 11.35 11.36
C ALA A 62 -27.17 12.71 10.68
N ASP A 63 -25.92 13.15 10.48
CA ASP A 63 -25.58 14.40 9.77
C ASP A 63 -26.08 14.38 8.31
N ALA A 64 -26.12 13.20 7.69
CA ALA A 64 -26.68 12.99 6.34
C ALA A 64 -28.21 12.83 6.33
N GLY A 65 -28.89 12.88 7.47
CA GLY A 65 -30.34 12.68 7.57
C GLY A 65 -30.80 11.23 7.36
N LEU A 66 -29.90 10.27 7.53
CA LEU A 66 -30.17 8.85 7.33
C LEU A 66 -30.49 8.16 8.65
N SER A 67 -31.45 7.24 8.62
CA SER A 67 -31.87 6.45 9.78
C SER A 67 -31.52 4.97 9.55
N PHE A 68 -30.31 4.58 9.95
CA PHE A 68 -29.85 3.19 9.99
C PHE A 68 -29.89 2.65 11.42
N PRO A 69 -29.93 1.31 11.60
CA PRO A 69 -29.64 0.72 12.91
C PRO A 69 -28.26 1.17 13.41
N PRO A 70 -28.08 1.40 14.73
CA PRO A 70 -26.80 1.85 15.30
C PRO A 70 -25.65 0.96 14.89
N CYS A 71 -24.49 1.57 14.66
CA CYS A 71 -23.24 0.87 14.36
C CYS A 71 -22.78 0.10 15.61
N ARG A 72 -22.45 -1.18 15.46
CA ARG A 72 -22.00 -2.01 16.58
C ARG A 72 -20.52 -1.80 16.85
N ALA A 73 -20.15 -1.69 18.14
CA ALA A 73 -18.77 -1.72 18.61
C ALA A 73 -18.41 -3.16 18.99
N VAL A 74 -17.56 -3.82 18.21
CA VAL A 74 -17.19 -5.24 18.36
C VAL A 74 -15.76 -5.36 18.83
N ALA A 75 -15.48 -6.23 19.82
CA ALA A 75 -14.14 -6.41 20.37
C ALA A 75 -13.29 -7.41 19.59
N ASP A 76 -13.89 -8.48 19.13
CA ASP A 76 -13.24 -9.61 18.48
C ASP A 76 -13.64 -9.71 17.01
N PHE A 77 -12.66 -9.68 16.11
CA PHE A 77 -12.94 -9.79 14.67
C PHE A 77 -13.57 -11.13 14.27
N ARG A 78 -13.39 -12.20 15.08
CA ARG A 78 -14.01 -13.50 14.82
C ARG A 78 -15.53 -13.43 14.91
N ASP A 79 -16.06 -12.58 15.79
CA ASP A 79 -17.51 -12.32 15.87
C ASP A 79 -18.03 -11.61 14.61
N VAL A 80 -17.23 -10.70 14.04
CA VAL A 80 -17.53 -10.07 12.74
C VAL A 80 -17.56 -11.11 11.62
N LEU A 81 -16.57 -12.00 11.58
CA LEU A 81 -16.49 -13.01 10.52
C LEU A 81 -17.61 -14.06 10.63
N ALA A 82 -18.01 -14.41 11.83
CA ALA A 82 -19.10 -15.36 12.09
C ALA A 82 -20.50 -14.77 11.82
N ASP A 83 -20.63 -13.45 11.78
CA ASP A 83 -21.93 -12.79 11.61
C ASP A 83 -22.40 -12.87 10.14
N PRO A 84 -23.51 -13.60 9.85
CA PRO A 84 -24.03 -13.72 8.50
C PRO A 84 -24.64 -12.41 7.97
N SER A 85 -24.92 -11.43 8.83
CA SER A 85 -25.45 -10.14 8.42
C SER A 85 -24.36 -9.18 7.89
N ILE A 86 -23.08 -9.54 8.00
CA ILE A 86 -21.97 -8.79 7.43
C ILE A 86 -21.60 -9.37 6.07
N ASP A 87 -21.63 -8.56 5.02
CA ASP A 87 -21.32 -8.97 3.65
C ASP A 87 -19.85 -8.75 3.30
N MET A 88 -19.30 -7.66 3.76
CA MET A 88 -17.95 -7.17 3.44
C MET A 88 -17.16 -6.82 4.70
N VAL A 89 -15.85 -6.94 4.62
CA VAL A 89 -14.96 -6.43 5.66
C VAL A 89 -13.92 -5.48 5.07
N CYS A 90 -13.60 -4.44 5.83
CA CYS A 90 -12.48 -3.54 5.56
C CYS A 90 -11.44 -3.75 6.68
N ILE A 91 -10.26 -4.26 6.33
CA ILE A 91 -9.17 -4.55 7.26
C ILE A 91 -8.20 -3.37 7.24
N ALA A 92 -8.03 -2.69 8.36
CA ALA A 92 -7.17 -1.52 8.56
C ALA A 92 -6.39 -1.61 9.88
N THR A 93 -5.97 -2.80 10.24
CA THR A 93 -5.15 -3.14 11.39
C THR A 93 -3.67 -2.82 11.13
N PRO A 94 -2.75 -3.03 12.08
CA PRO A 94 -1.32 -3.14 11.78
C PRO A 94 -1.00 -4.31 10.83
N ASP A 95 0.12 -4.22 10.10
CA ASP A 95 0.49 -5.10 8.99
C ASP A 95 0.47 -6.60 9.35
N HIS A 96 0.92 -6.94 10.55
CA HIS A 96 1.05 -8.33 11.00
C HIS A 96 -0.27 -9.11 11.11
N TRP A 97 -1.40 -8.41 11.08
CA TRP A 97 -2.73 -9.00 11.10
C TRP A 97 -3.36 -9.16 9.71
N HIS A 98 -2.89 -8.40 8.71
CA HIS A 98 -3.53 -8.34 7.40
C HIS A 98 -3.69 -9.71 6.74
N GLY A 99 -2.61 -10.50 6.69
CA GLY A 99 -2.59 -11.80 6.04
C GLY A 99 -3.61 -12.77 6.65
N TYR A 100 -3.58 -12.92 7.97
CA TYR A 100 -4.50 -13.82 8.67
C TYR A 100 -5.96 -13.40 8.50
N MET A 101 -6.26 -12.13 8.78
CA MET A 101 -7.64 -11.64 8.70
C MET A 101 -8.21 -11.69 7.30
N ALA A 102 -7.40 -11.37 6.25
CA ALA A 102 -7.83 -11.45 4.87
C ALA A 102 -8.20 -12.88 4.45
N VAL A 103 -7.34 -13.86 4.79
CA VAL A 103 -7.59 -15.28 4.51
C VAL A 103 -8.82 -15.78 5.27
N ALA A 104 -8.92 -15.47 6.56
CA ALA A 104 -10.04 -15.89 7.40
C ALA A 104 -11.37 -15.29 6.92
N ALA A 105 -11.38 -14.02 6.54
CA ALA A 105 -12.56 -13.33 6.03
C ALA A 105 -13.07 -13.94 4.72
N MET A 106 -12.19 -14.21 3.76
CA MET A 106 -12.57 -14.86 2.51
C MET A 106 -13.12 -16.26 2.73
N LYS A 107 -12.51 -17.05 3.64
CA LYS A 107 -13.01 -18.38 4.04
C LYS A 107 -14.38 -18.30 4.72
N ALA A 108 -14.66 -17.24 5.47
CA ALA A 108 -15.96 -16.96 6.08
C ALA A 108 -16.99 -16.40 5.07
N GLY A 109 -16.64 -16.33 3.78
CA GLY A 109 -17.56 -15.90 2.72
C GLY A 109 -17.71 -14.38 2.58
N LYS A 110 -16.84 -13.57 3.21
CA LYS A 110 -16.86 -12.11 3.12
C LYS A 110 -16.05 -11.64 1.91
N ASP A 111 -16.51 -10.58 1.24
CA ASP A 111 -15.66 -9.83 0.32
C ASP A 111 -14.75 -8.89 1.14
N VAL A 112 -13.53 -8.66 0.66
CA VAL A 112 -12.47 -8.07 1.48
C VAL A 112 -11.84 -6.84 0.82
N TYR A 113 -11.86 -5.73 1.54
CA TYR A 113 -10.94 -4.62 1.35
C TYR A 113 -9.85 -4.72 2.41
N CYS A 114 -8.58 -4.79 2.02
CA CYS A 114 -7.46 -4.87 2.95
C CYS A 114 -6.46 -3.74 2.68
N GLU A 115 -6.10 -2.98 3.72
CA GLU A 115 -5.12 -1.92 3.60
C GLU A 115 -3.73 -2.44 3.18
N LYS A 116 -2.94 -1.54 2.63
CA LYS A 116 -1.54 -1.77 2.26
C LYS A 116 -0.61 -1.59 3.50
N PRO A 117 0.57 -2.21 3.54
CA PRO A 117 1.00 -3.34 2.71
C PRO A 117 0.10 -4.54 2.93
N LEU A 118 -0.14 -5.31 1.85
CA LEU A 118 -1.19 -6.34 1.87
C LEU A 118 -0.99 -7.41 2.94
N ALA A 119 0.23 -7.73 3.28
CA ALA A 119 0.55 -8.68 4.35
C ALA A 119 1.96 -8.45 4.90
N TYR A 120 2.25 -9.11 6.01
CA TYR A 120 3.54 -9.04 6.70
C TYR A 120 4.67 -9.79 5.96
N SER A 121 4.37 -10.75 5.10
CA SER A 121 5.37 -11.59 4.45
C SER A 121 4.97 -12.08 3.05
N VAL A 122 5.96 -12.56 2.28
CA VAL A 122 5.70 -13.15 0.96
C VAL A 122 4.84 -14.42 1.07
N ALA A 123 5.07 -15.25 2.08
CA ALA A 123 4.26 -16.45 2.30
C ALA A 123 2.77 -16.11 2.51
N GLU A 124 2.49 -15.05 3.27
CA GLU A 124 1.12 -14.60 3.51
C GLU A 124 0.45 -14.04 2.26
N VAL A 125 1.16 -13.25 1.42
CA VAL A 125 0.56 -12.76 0.16
C VAL A 125 0.27 -13.91 -0.81
N LYS A 126 1.10 -14.96 -0.83
CA LYS A 126 0.81 -16.19 -1.61
C LYS A 126 -0.46 -16.87 -1.11
N ALA A 127 -0.66 -16.95 0.21
CA ALA A 127 -1.86 -17.53 0.81
C ALA A 127 -3.12 -16.70 0.49
N ILE A 128 -3.03 -15.38 0.47
CA ILE A 128 -4.15 -14.49 0.06
C ILE A 128 -4.55 -14.76 -1.39
N ILE A 129 -3.58 -14.82 -2.32
CA ILE A 129 -3.86 -15.14 -3.74
C ILE A 129 -4.56 -16.50 -3.86
N ALA A 130 -4.01 -17.52 -3.21
CA ALA A 130 -4.58 -18.87 -3.26
C ALA A 130 -6.01 -18.91 -2.69
N THR A 131 -6.25 -18.23 -1.57
CA THR A 131 -7.56 -18.18 -0.92
C THR A 131 -8.57 -17.43 -1.77
N GLN A 132 -8.18 -16.30 -2.36
CA GLN A 132 -9.06 -15.53 -3.24
C GLN A 132 -9.48 -16.35 -4.47
N LYS A 133 -8.53 -17.08 -5.08
CA LYS A 133 -8.82 -17.99 -6.20
C LYS A 133 -9.76 -19.14 -5.79
N ALA A 134 -9.56 -19.73 -4.62
CA ALA A 134 -10.37 -20.85 -4.13
C ALA A 134 -11.80 -20.43 -3.73
N THR A 135 -11.96 -19.23 -3.17
CA THR A 135 -13.26 -18.78 -2.64
C THR A 135 -14.07 -17.92 -3.62
N GLY A 136 -13.43 -17.37 -4.65
CA GLY A 136 -14.05 -16.44 -5.61
C GLY A 136 -14.56 -15.14 -4.96
N ARG A 137 -14.05 -14.77 -3.77
CA ARG A 137 -14.44 -13.52 -3.10
C ARG A 137 -13.86 -12.31 -3.85
N VAL A 138 -14.62 -11.22 -3.87
CA VAL A 138 -14.11 -9.93 -4.33
C VAL A 138 -13.06 -9.46 -3.34
N PHE A 139 -11.92 -9.06 -3.85
CA PHE A 139 -10.80 -8.60 -3.06
C PHE A 139 -10.25 -7.30 -3.60
N GLN A 140 -9.96 -6.33 -2.72
CA GLN A 140 -9.24 -5.12 -3.07
C GLN A 140 -8.18 -4.79 -2.05
N THR A 141 -6.98 -4.52 -2.55
CA THR A 141 -5.90 -3.93 -1.75
C THR A 141 -6.06 -2.41 -1.70
N GLY A 142 -5.76 -1.80 -0.55
CA GLY A 142 -5.82 -0.35 -0.33
C GLY A 142 -4.78 0.47 -1.09
N SER A 143 -4.48 0.11 -2.35
CA SER A 143 -3.55 0.81 -3.25
C SER A 143 -4.22 2.05 -3.87
N MET A 144 -4.54 3.02 -3.02
CA MET A 144 -5.36 4.20 -3.34
C MET A 144 -4.86 5.00 -4.55
N GLN A 145 -3.55 5.05 -4.80
CA GLN A 145 -2.97 5.82 -5.90
C GLN A 145 -3.41 5.29 -7.28
N ARG A 146 -3.84 4.03 -7.40
CA ARG A 146 -4.40 3.48 -8.65
C ARG A 146 -5.74 4.09 -9.05
N SER A 147 -6.47 4.68 -8.10
CA SER A 147 -7.71 5.42 -8.37
C SER A 147 -7.48 6.90 -8.69
N TRP A 148 -6.24 7.38 -8.70
CA TRP A 148 -5.96 8.79 -8.95
C TRP A 148 -5.58 9.04 -10.42
N PRO A 149 -6.25 10.00 -11.09
CA PRO A 149 -5.98 10.32 -12.48
C PRO A 149 -4.52 10.64 -12.80
N VAL A 150 -3.81 11.27 -11.87
CA VAL A 150 -2.40 11.66 -12.06
C VAL A 150 -1.50 10.43 -12.23
N PHE A 151 -1.64 9.41 -11.39
CA PHE A 151 -0.84 8.18 -11.48
C PHE A 151 -1.26 7.34 -12.68
N ARG A 152 -2.58 7.22 -12.93
CA ARG A 152 -3.08 6.54 -14.12
C ARG A 152 -2.53 7.14 -15.41
N THR A 153 -2.53 8.48 -15.51
CA THR A 153 -2.00 9.17 -16.68
C THR A 153 -0.50 8.91 -16.87
N ALA A 154 0.30 9.00 -15.79
CA ALA A 154 1.73 8.71 -15.85
C ALA A 154 2.01 7.26 -16.30
N CYS A 155 1.29 6.29 -15.74
CA CYS A 155 1.41 4.89 -16.15
C CYS A 155 0.95 4.66 -17.60
N MET A 156 -0.09 5.35 -18.08
CA MET A 156 -0.51 5.27 -19.47
C MET A 156 0.54 5.85 -20.41
N VAL A 157 1.20 6.95 -20.05
CA VAL A 157 2.33 7.52 -20.81
C VAL A 157 3.46 6.51 -20.95
N ALA A 158 3.86 5.88 -19.85
CA ALA A 158 4.91 4.85 -19.85
C ALA A 158 4.51 3.62 -20.70
N ARG A 159 3.31 3.08 -20.46
CA ARG A 159 2.81 1.84 -21.09
C ARG A 159 2.52 1.95 -22.59
N ASN A 160 2.21 3.14 -23.08
CA ASN A 160 1.91 3.36 -24.49
C ASN A 160 3.11 3.87 -25.30
N GLY A 161 4.33 3.80 -24.75
CA GLY A 161 5.55 4.19 -25.45
C GLY A 161 5.66 5.68 -25.75
N CYS A 162 4.92 6.54 -25.03
CA CYS A 162 4.94 8.00 -25.27
C CYS A 162 6.29 8.66 -24.95
N ILE A 163 7.14 7.94 -24.20
CA ILE A 163 8.51 8.31 -23.86
C ILE A 163 9.53 7.29 -24.43
N GLY A 164 9.13 6.50 -25.42
CA GLY A 164 9.89 5.36 -25.92
C GLY A 164 9.87 4.16 -24.95
N ASP A 165 10.81 3.23 -25.11
CA ASP A 165 10.97 2.07 -24.25
C ASP A 165 11.51 2.48 -22.88
N VAL A 166 10.80 2.16 -21.81
CA VAL A 166 11.27 2.43 -20.44
C VAL A 166 12.49 1.58 -20.14
N ARG A 167 13.58 2.19 -19.67
CA ARG A 167 14.84 1.52 -19.31
C ARG A 167 15.14 1.58 -17.82
N PHE A 168 14.73 2.65 -17.16
CA PHE A 168 14.94 2.84 -15.73
C PHE A 168 13.67 3.35 -15.07
N VAL A 169 13.49 3.00 -13.81
CA VAL A 169 12.43 3.54 -12.94
C VAL A 169 13.05 3.89 -11.58
N ASP A 170 12.86 5.11 -11.11
CA ASP A 170 13.17 5.47 -9.74
C ASP A 170 11.88 5.44 -8.91
N ALA A 171 11.89 4.72 -7.78
CA ALA A 171 10.86 4.75 -6.75
C ALA A 171 11.42 5.42 -5.50
N ASN A 172 11.01 6.67 -5.25
CA ASN A 172 11.63 7.57 -4.28
C ASN A 172 10.79 7.70 -3.02
N TYR A 173 11.12 6.96 -1.96
CA TYR A 173 10.43 7.00 -0.67
C TYR A 173 11.34 6.73 0.54
N GLY A 174 12.63 6.43 0.31
CA GLY A 174 13.54 5.90 1.33
C GLY A 174 13.92 6.87 2.44
N ARG A 175 13.93 8.18 2.21
CA ARG A 175 14.27 9.21 3.21
C ARG A 175 13.08 9.78 3.96
N GLY A 176 11.88 9.31 3.72
CA GLY A 176 10.71 9.73 4.48
C GLY A 176 10.91 9.58 5.99
N GLY A 177 11.70 8.58 6.38
CA GLY A 177 12.12 8.34 7.74
C GLY A 177 12.84 9.48 8.44
N GLN A 178 13.64 10.28 7.74
CA GLN A 178 14.35 11.41 8.38
C GLN A 178 13.41 12.53 8.81
N LYS A 179 12.31 12.76 8.07
CA LYS A 179 11.27 13.73 8.48
C LYS A 179 10.28 13.15 9.47
N LEU A 180 10.09 11.84 9.48
CA LEU A 180 9.06 11.15 10.23
C LEU A 180 9.63 10.24 11.34
N GLY A 181 10.95 10.09 11.42
CA GLY A 181 11.62 9.49 12.57
C GLY A 181 11.66 7.96 12.59
N GLY A 182 11.69 7.28 11.42
CA GLY A 182 11.79 5.82 11.40
C GLY A 182 12.62 5.26 10.23
N PRO A 183 13.08 4.00 10.32
CA PRO A 183 13.87 3.33 9.30
C PRO A 183 13.01 2.88 8.10
N SER A 184 13.62 2.68 6.93
CA SER A 184 12.92 2.19 5.73
C SER A 184 12.56 0.71 5.84
N HIS A 185 13.40 -0.10 6.46
CA HIS A 185 13.12 -1.50 6.75
C HIS A 185 12.80 -1.72 8.23
N PRO A 186 12.12 -2.80 8.60
CA PRO A 186 11.86 -3.14 9.98
C PRO A 186 13.15 -3.40 10.75
N VAL A 187 13.17 -3.04 12.02
CA VAL A 187 14.27 -3.29 12.94
C VAL A 187 13.76 -4.03 14.17
N ARG A 188 14.67 -4.71 14.85
CA ARG A 188 14.34 -5.34 16.15
C ARG A 188 14.20 -4.27 17.21
N PHE A 189 13.02 -3.72 17.33
CA PHE A 189 12.72 -2.59 18.21
C PHE A 189 13.12 -2.88 19.67
N TRP A 190 12.90 -4.12 20.15
CA TRP A 190 13.14 -4.52 21.52
C TRP A 190 14.59 -4.97 21.80
N ASP A 191 15.38 -5.21 20.78
CA ASP A 191 16.81 -5.50 20.95
C ASP A 191 17.60 -4.21 21.27
N ASP A 192 16.97 -3.03 21.13
CA ASP A 192 17.56 -1.77 21.54
C ASP A 192 17.29 -1.51 23.03
N PRO A 193 18.33 -1.43 23.87
CA PRO A 193 18.20 -1.14 25.30
C PRO A 193 17.39 0.14 25.59
N ALA A 194 17.45 1.15 24.71
CA ALA A 194 16.68 2.38 24.84
C ALA A 194 15.16 2.17 24.73
N ASN A 195 14.72 1.07 24.14
CA ASN A 195 13.32 0.72 24.02
C ASN A 195 12.87 -0.29 25.09
N ALA A 196 13.78 -1.13 25.58
CA ALA A 196 13.49 -2.10 26.66
C ALA A 196 13.04 -1.40 27.96
N GLU A 197 13.48 -0.18 28.21
CA GLU A 197 13.10 0.62 29.38
C GLU A 197 11.74 1.31 29.27
N LYS A 198 11.03 1.15 28.14
CA LYS A 198 9.76 1.84 27.85
C LYS A 198 8.55 0.91 27.96
N GLU A 199 8.62 -0.09 28.81
CA GLU A 199 7.46 -0.85 29.19
C GLU A 199 6.43 0.07 29.84
N GLY A 200 5.25 0.20 29.20
CA GLY A 200 4.14 0.97 29.75
C GLY A 200 3.37 0.15 30.78
N ALA A 201 2.71 0.83 31.71
CA ALA A 201 1.68 0.17 32.49
C ALA A 201 0.61 -0.40 31.55
N PRO A 202 0.09 -1.65 31.78
CA PRO A 202 -0.92 -2.24 30.93
C PRO A 202 -2.09 -1.29 30.66
N ASN A 203 -2.54 -1.22 29.41
CA ASN A 203 -3.72 -0.44 29.06
C ASN A 203 -4.97 -1.31 29.29
N PRO A 204 -5.85 -0.95 30.25
CA PRO A 204 -7.03 -1.76 30.55
C PRO A 204 -8.09 -1.73 29.44
N ASP A 205 -7.98 -0.81 28.50
CA ASP A 205 -8.92 -0.68 27.38
C ASP A 205 -8.56 -1.55 26.18
N VAL A 206 -7.34 -2.10 26.12
CA VAL A 206 -6.85 -2.91 25.00
C VAL A 206 -6.66 -4.38 25.41
N ASP A 207 -7.21 -5.30 24.63
CA ASP A 207 -6.80 -6.69 24.66
C ASP A 207 -5.42 -6.80 24.00
N TRP A 208 -4.37 -6.75 24.83
CA TRP A 208 -2.99 -6.74 24.34
C TRP A 208 -2.57 -8.05 23.67
N ASP A 209 -3.11 -9.17 24.11
CA ASP A 209 -2.86 -10.46 23.48
C ASP A 209 -3.45 -10.53 22.08
N MET A 210 -4.67 -10.05 21.89
CA MET A 210 -5.31 -9.90 20.59
C MET A 210 -4.60 -8.85 19.72
N TRP A 211 -4.13 -7.73 20.32
CA TRP A 211 -3.39 -6.72 19.57
C TRP A 211 -2.09 -7.29 18.99
N LEU A 212 -1.31 -8.03 19.77
CA LEU A 212 -0.09 -8.70 19.33
C LEU A 212 -0.37 -9.82 18.31
N GLY A 213 -1.45 -10.56 18.48
CA GLY A 213 -1.86 -11.62 17.55
C GLY A 213 -0.76 -12.60 17.20
N PRO A 214 -0.40 -12.70 15.89
CA PRO A 214 0.64 -13.62 15.42
C PRO A 214 2.06 -13.24 15.83
N ALA A 215 2.29 -12.00 16.26
CA ALA A 215 3.60 -11.52 16.68
C ALA A 215 4.05 -12.16 18.00
N LYS A 216 5.35 -12.16 18.26
CA LYS A 216 5.91 -12.65 19.52
C LYS A 216 5.34 -11.87 20.70
N TRP A 217 5.10 -12.58 21.80
CA TRP A 217 4.64 -11.91 23.01
C TRP A 217 5.70 -10.94 23.55
N ARG A 218 5.23 -9.78 23.97
CA ARG A 218 6.03 -8.74 24.61
C ARG A 218 5.16 -7.90 25.54
N PRO A 219 5.74 -7.21 26.54
CA PRO A 219 5.01 -6.29 27.40
C PRO A 219 4.31 -5.17 26.60
N TYR A 220 3.26 -4.60 27.19
CA TYR A 220 2.56 -3.46 26.61
C TYR A 220 3.49 -2.24 26.50
N SER A 221 3.38 -1.52 25.39
CA SER A 221 4.09 -0.26 25.18
C SER A 221 3.17 0.77 24.49
N ASP A 222 3.06 1.95 25.11
CA ASP A 222 2.35 3.10 24.51
C ASP A 222 2.99 3.58 23.19
N GLN A 223 4.24 3.20 22.91
CA GLN A 223 4.89 3.52 21.63
C GLN A 223 4.37 2.64 20.50
N LEU A 224 4.05 1.37 20.77
CA LEU A 224 3.50 0.44 19.80
C LEU A 224 1.99 0.66 19.62
N ALA A 225 1.26 0.78 20.73
CA ALA A 225 -0.18 0.97 20.75
C ALA A 225 -0.55 2.16 21.64
N PRO A 226 -0.40 3.41 21.14
CA PRO A 226 -0.73 4.61 21.91
C PRO A 226 -2.18 4.61 22.37
N ARG A 227 -2.40 5.07 23.62
CA ARG A 227 -3.73 5.18 24.23
C ARG A 227 -4.62 6.15 23.50
N GLY A 228 -5.90 5.83 23.42
CA GLY A 228 -6.93 6.70 22.86
C GLY A 228 -6.97 6.72 21.34
N VAL A 229 -7.82 7.62 20.82
CA VAL A 229 -8.16 7.69 19.39
C VAL A 229 -7.22 8.59 18.59
N ASN A 230 -6.65 9.60 19.26
CA ASN A 230 -5.80 10.61 18.62
C ASN A 230 -4.34 10.14 18.53
N THR A 231 -4.12 9.17 17.68
CA THR A 231 -2.77 8.70 17.40
C THR A 231 -2.15 9.52 16.28
N PHE A 232 -0.91 9.94 16.49
CA PHE A 232 -0.16 10.64 15.45
C PHE A 232 0.59 9.62 14.57
N TYR A 233 0.94 10.07 13.40
CA TYR A 233 1.80 9.33 12.47
C TYR A 233 3.25 9.86 12.58
N PRO A 234 4.29 9.00 12.48
CA PRO A 234 4.25 7.53 12.35
C PRO A 234 4.13 6.83 13.70
N MET A 235 3.52 5.64 13.69
CA MET A 235 3.48 4.77 14.85
C MET A 235 4.64 3.78 14.80
N PHE A 236 5.31 3.54 15.93
CA PHE A 236 6.53 2.72 16.00
C PHE A 236 6.34 1.27 15.59
N TRP A 237 5.14 0.70 15.73
CA TRP A 237 4.87 -0.67 15.27
C TRP A 237 5.22 -0.89 13.79
N ARG A 238 5.17 0.16 12.96
CA ARG A 238 5.55 0.08 11.54
C ARG A 238 6.99 -0.32 11.32
N PHE A 239 7.85 0.03 12.27
CA PHE A 239 9.29 -0.15 12.17
C PHE A 239 9.79 -1.37 12.94
N ASP A 240 8.92 -2.03 13.70
CA ASP A 240 9.24 -3.26 14.40
C ASP A 240 9.20 -4.45 13.43
N ASP A 241 10.24 -5.29 13.46
CA ASP A 241 10.44 -6.38 12.52
C ASP A 241 9.45 -7.54 12.67
N ASP A 242 8.63 -7.52 13.71
CA ASP A 242 7.60 -8.53 13.99
C ASP A 242 6.16 -8.01 13.81
N LEU A 243 6.00 -6.69 13.65
CA LEU A 243 4.70 -6.02 13.60
C LEU A 243 4.44 -5.29 12.28
N GLY A 244 5.47 -4.76 11.65
CA GLY A 244 5.36 -3.93 10.45
C GLY A 244 6.43 -4.20 9.41
N SER A 245 6.33 -3.49 8.31
CA SER A 245 7.17 -3.66 7.13
C SER A 245 8.09 -2.45 6.85
N GLY A 246 8.24 -1.54 7.81
CA GLY A 246 9.00 -0.31 7.66
C GLY A 246 8.43 0.63 6.60
N TYR A 247 9.22 1.60 6.16
CA TYR A 247 8.81 2.48 5.05
C TYR A 247 8.71 1.75 3.72
N ASN A 248 9.43 0.66 3.53
CA ASN A 248 9.27 -0.17 2.34
C ASN A 248 7.85 -0.73 2.23
N GLY A 249 7.23 -1.13 3.34
CA GLY A 249 5.83 -1.51 3.37
C GLY A 249 4.87 -0.31 3.38
N ASP A 250 5.19 0.74 4.13
CA ASP A 250 4.26 1.86 4.29
C ASP A 250 4.21 2.75 3.02
N TRP A 251 5.33 3.34 2.61
CA TRP A 251 5.41 4.20 1.43
C TRP A 251 5.81 3.45 0.14
N GLY A 252 6.63 2.41 0.26
CA GLY A 252 7.01 1.59 -0.87
C GLY A 252 5.81 0.92 -1.53
N ALA A 253 4.83 0.45 -0.75
CA ALA A 253 3.59 -0.11 -1.28
C ALA A 253 2.79 0.87 -2.15
N HIS A 254 3.08 2.18 -2.11
CA HIS A 254 2.52 3.15 -3.02
C HIS A 254 3.37 3.35 -4.29
N HIS A 255 4.68 3.56 -4.14
CA HIS A 255 5.53 3.95 -5.27
C HIS A 255 6.08 2.77 -6.05
N LEU A 256 6.38 1.65 -5.41
CA LEU A 256 6.70 0.39 -6.09
C LEU A 256 5.48 -0.17 -6.84
N ASP A 257 4.28 -0.01 -6.28
CA ASP A 257 3.03 -0.36 -6.95
C ASP A 257 2.84 0.43 -8.25
N ILE A 258 3.06 1.75 -8.22
CA ILE A 258 3.00 2.59 -9.42
C ILE A 258 4.08 2.21 -10.43
N ALA A 259 5.30 1.89 -9.98
CA ALA A 259 6.36 1.39 -10.86
C ALA A 259 5.92 0.09 -11.57
N GLN A 260 5.39 -0.89 -10.83
CA GLN A 260 4.85 -2.14 -11.42
C GLN A 260 3.72 -1.87 -12.43
N TRP A 261 2.79 -0.99 -12.06
CA TRP A 261 1.65 -0.64 -12.92
C TRP A 261 2.12 0.02 -14.24
N GLY A 262 3.04 0.96 -14.13
CA GLY A 262 3.64 1.62 -15.30
C GLY A 262 4.50 0.70 -16.18
N LEU A 263 5.10 -0.34 -15.61
CA LEU A 263 5.83 -1.38 -16.34
C LEU A 263 4.93 -2.49 -16.89
N GLY A 264 3.67 -2.58 -16.46
CA GLY A 264 2.77 -3.67 -16.84
C GLY A 264 3.05 -4.99 -16.14
N MET A 265 3.61 -4.93 -14.95
CA MET A 265 4.05 -6.10 -14.19
C MET A 265 3.07 -6.51 -13.07
N ASP A 266 1.80 -6.14 -13.19
CA ASP A 266 0.76 -6.42 -12.17
C ASP A 266 0.59 -7.90 -11.83
N ARG A 267 1.00 -8.80 -12.74
CA ARG A 267 0.93 -10.26 -12.56
C ARG A 267 2.30 -10.93 -12.66
N SER A 268 3.38 -10.15 -12.52
CA SER A 268 4.77 -10.61 -12.61
C SER A 268 5.60 -9.87 -11.55
N GLY A 269 6.89 -9.72 -11.79
CA GLY A 269 7.80 -9.00 -10.88
C GLY A 269 9.22 -8.99 -11.39
N PRO A 270 10.18 -8.57 -10.56
CA PRO A 270 11.58 -8.62 -10.90
C PRO A 270 12.08 -10.07 -10.95
N TYR A 271 13.11 -10.32 -11.73
CA TYR A 271 13.81 -11.61 -11.73
C TYR A 271 15.09 -11.60 -10.88
N ARG A 272 15.51 -10.42 -10.43
CA ARG A 272 16.71 -10.23 -9.60
C ARG A 272 16.60 -8.99 -8.73
N ALA A 273 17.01 -9.11 -7.49
CA ALA A 273 17.34 -7.99 -6.62
C ALA A 273 18.87 -7.87 -6.51
N ILE A 274 19.39 -6.65 -6.70
CA ILE A 274 20.81 -6.36 -6.63
C ILE A 274 21.06 -5.60 -5.33
N ARG A 275 22.02 -6.08 -4.54
CA ARG A 275 22.47 -5.40 -3.32
C ARG A 275 22.88 -3.95 -3.60
N SER A 276 22.58 -3.06 -2.68
CA SER A 276 23.02 -1.68 -2.76
C SER A 276 24.56 -1.58 -2.70
N ASP A 277 25.14 -0.84 -3.65
CA ASP A 277 26.57 -0.50 -3.68
C ASP A 277 26.89 0.75 -2.86
N GLU A 278 25.86 1.46 -2.36
CA GLU A 278 26.05 2.68 -1.58
C GLU A 278 26.61 2.37 -0.21
N PRO A 279 27.58 3.16 0.28
CA PRO A 279 28.17 2.96 1.60
C PRO A 279 27.07 3.07 2.66
N HIS A 280 26.98 2.07 3.53
CA HIS A 280 26.08 2.07 4.67
C HIS A 280 26.41 3.25 5.57
N SER A 281 25.55 4.25 5.66
CA SER A 281 25.64 5.25 6.71
C SER A 281 24.94 4.71 7.95
N THR A 282 25.58 4.89 9.11
CA THR A 282 24.90 4.79 10.39
C THR A 282 23.84 5.90 10.42
N ASP A 283 22.61 5.54 10.27
CA ASP A 283 21.50 6.44 10.49
C ASP A 283 21.30 6.63 12.00
N LEU A 284 20.68 7.75 12.38
CA LEU A 284 20.43 8.15 13.76
C LEU A 284 19.47 7.22 14.52
N TYR A 285 18.88 6.24 13.85
CA TYR A 285 18.00 5.25 14.42
C TYR A 285 18.71 3.89 14.54
N HIS A 286 19.29 3.62 15.71
CA HIS A 286 19.75 2.30 16.16
C HIS A 286 20.77 1.60 15.24
N GLY A 287 21.70 2.35 14.65
CA GLY A 287 22.71 1.80 13.75
C GLY A 287 22.15 1.37 12.40
N GLY A 288 21.01 1.94 12.01
CA GLY A 288 20.35 1.71 10.71
C GLY A 288 21.30 1.99 9.56
N ARG A 289 21.39 1.04 8.65
CA ARG A 289 22.15 1.16 7.41
C ARG A 289 21.40 2.07 6.44
N ARG A 290 22.07 2.70 5.50
CA ARG A 290 21.41 3.36 4.35
C ARG A 290 20.45 2.39 3.69
N GLN A 291 19.25 2.87 3.40
CA GLN A 291 18.09 2.05 3.04
C GLN A 291 17.52 2.49 1.71
N PHE A 292 18.37 2.87 0.80
CA PHE A 292 18.09 3.16 -0.61
C PHE A 292 19.29 2.71 -1.42
N GLY A 293 19.14 2.69 -2.74
CA GLY A 293 20.17 2.19 -3.65
C GLY A 293 20.01 0.73 -4.04
N MET A 294 19.00 0.02 -3.48
CA MET A 294 18.67 -1.32 -3.96
C MET A 294 18.10 -1.23 -5.39
N ARG A 295 18.52 -2.16 -6.24
CA ARG A 295 18.10 -2.25 -7.63
C ARG A 295 17.36 -3.56 -7.86
N MET A 296 16.27 -3.51 -8.64
CA MET A 296 15.57 -4.69 -9.12
C MET A 296 15.58 -4.71 -10.64
N LEU A 297 15.78 -5.87 -11.22
CA LEU A 297 15.76 -6.06 -12.66
C LEU A 297 14.46 -6.76 -13.09
N PHE A 298 13.78 -6.17 -14.05
CA PHE A 298 12.55 -6.70 -14.67
C PHE A 298 12.83 -7.04 -16.13
N ARG A 299 12.22 -8.12 -16.64
CA ARG A 299 12.23 -8.44 -18.07
C ARG A 299 11.05 -7.78 -18.75
N ALA A 300 11.32 -6.89 -19.69
CA ALA A 300 10.31 -6.34 -20.58
C ALA A 300 10.52 -6.85 -22.02
N PRO A 301 9.49 -6.75 -22.88
CA PRO A 301 9.62 -7.22 -24.29
C PRO A 301 10.74 -6.54 -25.08
N TYR A 302 11.14 -5.35 -24.67
CA TYR A 302 12.18 -4.52 -25.31
C TYR A 302 13.55 -4.58 -24.58
N GLY A 303 13.71 -5.48 -23.63
CA GLY A 303 14.92 -5.69 -22.83
C GLY A 303 14.74 -5.38 -21.34
N ASP A 304 15.80 -5.54 -20.58
CA ASP A 304 15.75 -5.37 -19.13
C ASP A 304 15.45 -3.92 -18.74
N VAL A 305 14.65 -3.78 -17.66
CA VAL A 305 14.37 -2.52 -16.99
C VAL A 305 14.92 -2.57 -15.58
N GLU A 306 15.66 -1.54 -15.19
CA GLU A 306 16.19 -1.40 -13.84
C GLU A 306 15.28 -0.50 -13.01
N LEU A 307 14.78 -1.00 -11.88
CA LEU A 307 14.12 -0.20 -10.86
C LEU A 307 15.12 0.08 -9.74
N TYR A 308 15.24 1.34 -9.36
CA TYR A 308 16.08 1.83 -8.27
C TYR A 308 15.20 2.31 -7.11
N HIS A 309 15.48 1.83 -5.89
CA HIS A 309 14.89 2.37 -4.68
C HIS A 309 15.67 3.60 -4.24
N GLY A 310 15.10 4.77 -4.44
CA GLY A 310 15.71 6.06 -4.19
C GLY A 310 15.24 6.73 -2.88
N PRO A 311 15.94 7.82 -2.51
CA PRO A 311 15.55 8.64 -1.38
C PRO A 311 14.22 9.36 -1.64
N PHE A 312 13.54 9.78 -0.59
CA PHE A 312 12.33 10.59 -0.71
C PHE A 312 12.63 11.97 -1.30
N GLY A 313 11.92 12.34 -2.36
CA GLY A 313 12.11 13.59 -3.09
C GLY A 313 10.79 14.22 -3.52
N VAL A 314 10.88 15.20 -4.41
CA VAL A 314 9.71 15.87 -5.01
C VAL A 314 8.89 14.88 -5.82
N TRP A 315 9.55 13.95 -6.51
CA TRP A 315 8.94 12.94 -7.35
C TRP A 315 8.94 11.57 -6.66
N GLY A 316 7.78 10.92 -6.60
CA GLY A 316 7.64 9.59 -6.01
C GLY A 316 8.07 8.48 -6.95
N THR A 317 7.59 8.52 -8.20
CA THR A 317 7.99 7.55 -9.23
C THR A 317 8.39 8.29 -10.50
N VAL A 318 9.53 7.90 -11.09
CA VAL A 318 10.04 8.48 -12.34
C VAL A 318 10.36 7.37 -13.32
N PHE A 319 9.77 7.41 -14.50
CA PHE A 319 10.05 6.48 -15.60
C PHE A 319 10.95 7.17 -16.62
N TYR A 320 12.07 6.57 -16.95
CA TYR A 320 13.03 7.04 -17.94
C TYR A 320 12.98 6.13 -19.17
N GLY A 321 12.52 6.70 -20.26
CA GLY A 321 12.42 6.02 -21.54
C GLY A 321 13.56 6.39 -22.49
N THR A 322 13.58 5.74 -23.64
CA THR A 322 14.56 6.01 -24.72
C THR A 322 14.31 7.33 -25.44
N ASP A 323 13.15 7.97 -25.26
CA ASP A 323 12.77 9.24 -25.91
C ASP A 323 12.07 10.23 -24.95
N GLY A 324 12.19 10.04 -23.65
CA GLY A 324 11.59 10.98 -22.71
C GLY A 324 11.52 10.45 -21.27
N VAL A 325 10.89 11.27 -20.41
CA VAL A 325 10.76 11.01 -18.99
C VAL A 325 9.34 11.36 -18.54
N VAL A 326 8.76 10.57 -17.66
CA VAL A 326 7.56 10.93 -16.91
C VAL A 326 7.83 10.80 -15.42
N ALA A 327 7.57 11.87 -14.67
CA ALA A 327 7.72 11.93 -13.24
C ALA A 327 6.36 12.22 -12.58
N VAL A 328 6.03 11.47 -11.51
CA VAL A 328 4.73 11.55 -10.85
C VAL A 328 4.86 11.47 -9.33
N ASN A 329 4.01 12.22 -8.64
CA ASN A 329 3.77 12.08 -7.21
C ASN A 329 2.32 12.52 -6.92
N ARG A 330 1.89 12.46 -5.67
CA ARG A 330 0.57 12.93 -5.22
C ARG A 330 0.39 14.41 -5.58
N GLY A 331 -0.58 14.69 -6.47
CA GLY A 331 -0.84 16.03 -6.97
C GLY A 331 0.21 16.63 -7.91
N LYS A 332 1.18 15.84 -8.38
CA LYS A 332 2.29 16.32 -9.20
C LYS A 332 2.52 15.40 -10.39
N ILE A 333 2.72 16.01 -11.56
CA ILE A 333 3.13 15.30 -12.77
C ILE A 333 4.00 16.19 -13.62
N ALA A 334 5.00 15.62 -14.30
CA ALA A 334 5.71 16.26 -15.38
C ALA A 334 6.07 15.23 -16.45
N VAL A 335 5.92 15.61 -17.70
CA VAL A 335 6.23 14.77 -18.86
C VAL A 335 7.11 15.55 -19.82
N TRP A 336 8.22 14.94 -20.22
CA TRP A 336 9.14 15.39 -21.25
C TRP A 336 9.20 14.33 -22.34
N ALA A 337 9.13 14.71 -23.60
CA ALA A 337 9.17 13.78 -24.73
C ALA A 337 10.00 14.33 -25.88
N GLY A 338 10.71 13.46 -26.58
CA GLY A 338 11.64 13.81 -27.64
C GLY A 338 12.99 14.32 -27.11
N THR A 339 13.34 13.96 -25.88
CA THR A 339 14.63 14.36 -25.26
C THR A 339 15.79 13.46 -25.69
N GLY A 340 15.49 12.28 -26.26
CA GLY A 340 16.38 11.14 -26.26
C GLY A 340 16.52 10.49 -24.88
N PRO A 341 17.41 9.48 -24.74
CA PRO A 341 17.55 8.75 -23.50
C PRO A 341 18.18 9.61 -22.40
N VAL A 342 17.54 9.59 -21.22
CA VAL A 342 18.08 10.17 -19.99
C VAL A 342 18.49 9.02 -19.07
N VAL A 343 19.78 8.93 -18.76
CA VAL A 343 20.30 7.93 -17.82
C VAL A 343 20.28 8.52 -16.41
N PRO A 344 19.61 7.90 -15.44
CA PRO A 344 19.51 8.41 -14.07
C PRO A 344 20.81 8.17 -13.28
N ASP A 345 21.86 8.91 -13.60
CA ASP A 345 23.09 8.95 -12.81
C ASP A 345 22.90 9.68 -11.45
N ALA A 346 23.94 9.77 -10.65
CA ALA A 346 23.87 10.40 -9.34
C ALA A 346 23.41 11.88 -9.41
N ALA A 347 23.81 12.63 -10.45
CA ALA A 347 23.42 14.03 -10.61
C ALA A 347 21.95 14.18 -10.99
N VAL A 348 21.45 13.33 -11.91
CA VAL A 348 20.04 13.29 -12.29
C VAL A 348 19.17 12.89 -11.08
N ARG A 349 19.57 11.87 -10.31
CA ARG A 349 18.84 11.45 -9.11
C ARG A 349 18.81 12.55 -8.05
N ALA A 350 19.91 13.26 -7.82
CA ALA A 350 19.93 14.39 -6.89
C ALA A 350 18.97 15.51 -7.34
N ALA A 351 18.94 15.83 -8.64
CA ALA A 351 18.02 16.82 -9.19
C ALA A 351 16.54 16.38 -9.11
N VAL A 352 16.27 15.08 -9.23
CA VAL A 352 14.91 14.51 -8.98
C VAL A 352 14.53 14.66 -7.51
N GLU A 353 15.44 14.38 -6.59
CA GLU A 353 15.21 14.49 -5.15
C GLU A 353 14.90 15.93 -4.73
N ASP A 354 15.71 16.90 -5.16
CA ASP A 354 15.55 18.31 -4.79
C ASP A 354 14.49 19.06 -5.64
N GLY A 355 13.99 18.42 -6.69
CA GLY A 355 12.98 18.98 -7.59
C GLY A 355 13.54 19.94 -8.63
N SER A 356 14.85 20.00 -8.83
CA SER A 356 15.49 20.83 -9.87
C SER A 356 15.58 20.13 -11.23
N PHE A 357 15.23 18.85 -11.31
CA PHE A 357 15.25 18.10 -12.57
C PHE A 357 14.38 18.74 -13.66
N ARG A 358 15.01 19.16 -14.75
CA ARG A 358 14.37 19.87 -15.88
C ARG A 358 15.01 19.48 -17.20
N PRO A 359 14.74 18.29 -17.71
CA PRO A 359 15.14 17.97 -19.08
C PRO A 359 14.43 18.89 -20.08
N ASP A 360 15.00 19.01 -21.27
CA ASP A 360 14.40 19.77 -22.35
C ASP A 360 13.07 19.15 -22.83
N ARG A 361 12.33 19.92 -23.69
CA ARG A 361 11.09 19.44 -24.35
C ARG A 361 9.97 19.02 -23.39
N LEU A 362 9.69 19.89 -22.45
CA LEU A 362 8.55 19.75 -21.57
C LEU A 362 7.23 19.71 -22.37
N VAL A 363 6.46 18.65 -22.19
CA VAL A 363 5.08 18.54 -22.71
C VAL A 363 4.12 19.31 -21.80
N ALA A 364 4.09 18.94 -20.52
CA ALA A 364 3.34 19.61 -19.49
C ALA A 364 3.87 19.27 -18.11
N SER A 365 3.66 20.15 -17.14
CA SER A 365 3.92 19.88 -15.74
C SER A 365 2.91 20.56 -14.83
N SER A 366 2.62 19.94 -13.69
CA SER A 366 2.02 20.58 -12.53
C SER A 366 2.79 20.11 -11.30
N ILE A 367 3.31 21.05 -10.54
CA ILE A 367 3.96 20.82 -9.23
C ILE A 367 3.08 21.48 -8.19
N GLY A 368 1.87 20.94 -8.02
CA GLY A 368 0.91 21.41 -7.04
C GLY A 368 1.35 21.16 -5.60
N LYS A 369 0.50 21.53 -4.65
CA LYS A 369 0.73 21.21 -3.23
C LYS A 369 0.73 19.71 -3.05
N ASP A 370 1.58 19.23 -2.12
CA ASP A 370 1.56 17.85 -1.70
C ASP A 370 0.23 17.53 -1.01
N TYR A 371 -0.51 16.58 -1.53
CA TYR A 371 -1.83 16.22 -0.98
C TYR A 371 -1.73 15.38 0.31
N GLY A 372 -0.53 15.09 0.80
CA GLY A 372 -0.33 14.36 2.05
C GLY A 372 -1.03 12.99 2.06
N THR A 373 -1.55 12.62 3.23
CA THR A 373 -2.35 11.40 3.41
C THR A 373 -3.84 11.61 3.12
N ASP A 374 -4.30 12.87 3.06
CA ASP A 374 -5.70 13.23 2.82
C ASP A 374 -5.99 13.19 1.31
N ALA A 375 -6.17 12.01 0.83
CA ALA A 375 -6.34 11.70 -0.58
C ALA A 375 -7.73 11.98 -1.16
N ALA A 376 -8.58 12.67 -0.46
CA ALA A 376 -9.81 13.17 -1.04
C ALA A 376 -9.46 14.33 -1.97
N GLU A 377 -9.68 14.12 -3.27
CA GLU A 377 -9.66 15.07 -4.37
C GLU A 377 -9.70 16.54 -3.95
N LYS A 378 -8.53 17.15 -3.78
CA LYS A 378 -8.46 18.60 -3.85
C LYS A 378 -8.44 18.96 -5.33
N LYS A 379 -9.51 19.54 -5.83
CA LYS A 379 -9.59 20.09 -7.18
C LYS A 379 -8.41 21.05 -7.39
N ASP A 380 -7.51 20.69 -8.27
CA ASP A 380 -6.37 21.51 -8.66
C ASP A 380 -6.45 21.77 -10.18
N ALA A 381 -6.92 22.96 -10.54
CA ALA A 381 -7.11 23.35 -11.94
C ALA A 381 -5.80 23.28 -12.75
N ALA A 382 -4.64 23.53 -12.12
CA ALA A 382 -3.37 23.44 -12.80
C ALA A 382 -2.99 21.98 -13.10
N LEU A 383 -3.28 21.07 -12.17
CA LEU A 383 -3.10 19.63 -12.38
C LEU A 383 -4.05 19.13 -13.47
N ASP A 384 -5.34 19.49 -13.41
CA ASP A 384 -6.32 19.10 -14.42
C ASP A 384 -5.92 19.57 -15.82
N ALA A 385 -5.45 20.82 -15.97
CA ALA A 385 -4.97 21.35 -17.22
C ALA A 385 -3.71 20.62 -17.74
N ALA A 386 -2.78 20.27 -16.85
CA ALA A 386 -1.60 19.49 -17.22
C ALA A 386 -1.98 18.08 -17.68
N LEU A 387 -2.88 17.42 -16.97
CA LEU A 387 -3.38 16.09 -17.35
C LEU A 387 -4.12 16.10 -18.68
N ALA A 388 -4.95 17.12 -18.94
CA ALA A 388 -5.64 17.29 -20.22
C ALA A 388 -4.63 17.44 -21.35
N LYS A 389 -3.63 18.36 -21.20
CA LYS A 389 -2.60 18.57 -22.20
C LYS A 389 -1.77 17.32 -22.50
N ILE A 390 -1.45 16.50 -21.49
CA ILE A 390 -0.74 15.24 -21.68
C ILE A 390 -1.62 14.23 -22.45
N ARG A 391 -2.89 14.08 -22.07
CA ARG A 391 -3.82 13.17 -22.75
C ARG A 391 -4.00 13.54 -24.21
N ASP A 392 -4.21 14.83 -24.51
CA ASP A 392 -4.38 15.32 -25.87
C ASP A 392 -3.10 15.13 -26.71
N ARG A 393 -1.92 15.49 -26.14
CA ARG A 393 -0.63 15.36 -26.83
C ARG A 393 -0.34 13.94 -27.30
N PHE A 394 -0.74 12.94 -26.53
CA PHE A 394 -0.46 11.53 -26.80
C PHE A 394 -1.71 10.73 -27.21
N SER A 395 -2.83 11.40 -27.38
CA SER A 395 -4.12 10.73 -27.69
C SER A 395 -4.42 9.55 -26.76
N LEU A 396 -4.18 9.73 -25.44
CA LEU A 396 -4.23 8.62 -24.48
C LEU A 396 -5.61 7.98 -24.37
N ASP A 397 -6.69 8.70 -24.65
CA ASP A 397 -8.05 8.13 -24.59
C ASP A 397 -8.31 7.14 -25.75
N ALA A 398 -7.51 7.19 -26.83
CA ALA A 398 -7.54 6.25 -27.95
C ALA A 398 -6.31 5.32 -27.99
N ALA A 399 -5.44 5.38 -27.00
CA ALA A 399 -4.20 4.61 -26.96
C ALA A 399 -4.48 3.10 -26.79
N PRO A 400 -3.63 2.22 -27.34
CA PRO A 400 -3.84 0.76 -27.31
C PRO A 400 -3.95 0.19 -25.89
N VAL A 401 -3.15 0.68 -24.96
CA VAL A 401 -3.20 0.25 -23.57
C VAL A 401 -4.08 1.18 -22.77
N GLN A 402 -5.24 0.69 -22.38
CA GLN A 402 -6.13 1.36 -21.46
C GLN A 402 -5.99 0.77 -20.07
N LEU A 403 -5.65 1.59 -19.09
CA LEU A 403 -5.58 1.16 -17.70
C LEU A 403 -6.95 1.29 -17.03
N TYR A 404 -7.18 0.45 -16.03
CA TYR A 404 -8.40 0.48 -15.23
C TYR A 404 -8.71 1.90 -14.76
N ARG A 405 -9.96 2.33 -14.85
CA ARG A 405 -10.43 3.64 -14.43
C ARG A 405 -11.32 3.47 -13.21
N SER A 406 -10.80 3.81 -12.06
CA SER A 406 -11.53 3.82 -10.80
C SER A 406 -11.82 5.27 -10.38
N PRO A 407 -13.06 5.61 -10.04
CA PRO A 407 -13.39 6.96 -9.55
C PRO A 407 -12.88 7.20 -8.13
N ASP A 408 -12.98 6.19 -7.28
CA ASP A 408 -12.51 6.14 -5.89
C ASP A 408 -12.32 4.67 -5.51
N GLN A 409 -11.34 4.38 -4.67
CA GLN A 409 -11.02 2.99 -4.34
C GLN A 409 -12.12 2.29 -3.53
N VAL A 410 -12.79 2.97 -2.62
CA VAL A 410 -13.88 2.39 -1.81
C VAL A 410 -15.12 2.20 -2.67
N GLN A 411 -15.45 3.18 -3.50
CA GLN A 411 -16.55 3.07 -4.46
C GLN A 411 -16.30 1.90 -5.42
N ASN A 412 -15.10 1.78 -5.97
CA ASN A 412 -14.75 0.66 -6.86
C ASN A 412 -14.91 -0.70 -6.18
N PHE A 413 -14.47 -0.84 -4.93
CA PHE A 413 -14.68 -2.08 -4.18
C PHE A 413 -16.16 -2.45 -4.05
N ILE A 414 -17.01 -1.47 -3.72
CA ILE A 414 -18.46 -1.66 -3.59
C ILE A 414 -19.09 -2.00 -4.94
N GLU A 415 -18.75 -1.29 -6.01
CA GLU A 415 -19.23 -1.60 -7.35
C GLU A 415 -18.86 -3.03 -7.78
N CYS A 416 -17.61 -3.45 -7.50
CA CYS A 416 -17.17 -4.81 -7.78
C CYS A 416 -17.81 -5.85 -6.85
N HIS A 417 -18.16 -5.50 -5.60
CA HIS A 417 -18.96 -6.37 -4.74
C HIS A 417 -20.29 -6.75 -5.41
N PHE A 418 -20.97 -5.82 -6.06
CA PHE A 418 -22.21 -6.09 -6.76
C PHE A 418 -22.01 -6.72 -8.13
N SER A 419 -21.08 -6.23 -8.95
CA SER A 419 -20.85 -6.73 -10.30
C SER A 419 -20.08 -8.04 -10.36
N ARG A 420 -19.37 -8.41 -9.28
CA ARG A 420 -18.42 -9.53 -9.20
C ARG A 420 -17.25 -9.40 -10.17
N GLU A 421 -17.03 -8.22 -10.73
CA GLU A 421 -15.86 -7.93 -11.56
C GLU A 421 -14.58 -7.76 -10.71
N GLU A 422 -13.43 -7.81 -11.38
CA GLU A 422 -12.13 -7.62 -10.74
C GLU A 422 -11.95 -6.13 -10.35
N THR A 423 -11.45 -5.88 -9.15
CA THR A 423 -11.21 -4.52 -8.64
C THR A 423 -9.97 -3.87 -9.29
N VAL A 424 -9.77 -2.57 -9.08
CA VAL A 424 -8.58 -1.83 -9.57
C VAL A 424 -7.26 -2.37 -8.99
N SER A 425 -7.31 -3.00 -7.82
CA SER A 425 -6.15 -3.62 -7.16
C SER A 425 -6.55 -4.94 -6.50
N PRO A 426 -6.78 -6.02 -7.31
CA PRO A 426 -7.16 -7.33 -6.79
C PRO A 426 -6.02 -7.95 -5.97
N ALA A 427 -6.31 -9.08 -5.33
CA ALA A 427 -5.37 -9.77 -4.45
C ALA A 427 -4.00 -10.01 -5.10
N GLU A 428 -3.95 -10.46 -6.34
CA GLU A 428 -2.69 -10.74 -7.03
C GLU A 428 -1.87 -9.46 -7.28
N THR A 429 -2.50 -8.38 -7.74
CA THR A 429 -1.84 -7.09 -7.95
C THR A 429 -1.25 -6.54 -6.65
N GLY A 430 -2.06 -6.51 -5.58
CA GLY A 430 -1.58 -6.05 -4.28
C GLY A 430 -0.49 -6.95 -3.70
N ALA A 431 -0.58 -8.25 -3.90
CA ALA A 431 0.43 -9.22 -3.47
C ALA A 431 1.77 -9.02 -4.18
N ARG A 432 1.75 -8.78 -5.50
CA ARG A 432 2.97 -8.51 -6.29
C ARG A 432 3.66 -7.24 -5.81
N SER A 433 2.91 -6.16 -5.60
CA SER A 433 3.46 -4.90 -5.07
C SER A 433 3.98 -5.07 -3.64
N CYS A 434 3.28 -5.80 -2.78
CA CYS A 434 3.73 -6.11 -1.44
C CYS A 434 5.01 -6.97 -1.44
N ALA A 435 5.12 -7.93 -2.36
CA ALA A 435 6.34 -8.72 -2.52
C ALA A 435 7.56 -7.86 -2.84
N LEU A 436 7.45 -6.84 -3.70
CA LEU A 436 8.55 -5.90 -3.94
C LEU A 436 9.02 -5.21 -2.65
N CYS A 437 8.09 -4.80 -1.80
CA CYS A 437 8.41 -4.21 -0.50
C CYS A 437 9.23 -5.18 0.37
N HIS A 438 8.81 -6.46 0.39
CA HIS A 438 9.54 -7.49 1.13
C HIS A 438 10.90 -7.82 0.50
N LEU A 439 11.03 -7.84 -0.84
CA LEU A 439 12.33 -8.00 -1.48
C LEU A 439 13.31 -6.88 -1.09
N CYS A 440 12.83 -5.62 -0.99
CA CYS A 440 13.62 -4.53 -0.43
C CYS A 440 14.05 -4.83 1.01
N ASN A 441 13.12 -5.21 1.87
CA ASN A 441 13.41 -5.53 3.26
C ASN A 441 14.43 -6.65 3.39
N LEU A 442 14.25 -7.75 2.66
CA LEU A 442 15.16 -8.90 2.67
C LEU A 442 16.55 -8.52 2.19
N SER A 443 16.66 -7.74 1.11
CA SER A 443 17.96 -7.27 0.61
C SER A 443 18.71 -6.42 1.63
N TYR A 444 18.01 -5.53 2.33
CA TYR A 444 18.61 -4.65 3.34
C TYR A 444 18.92 -5.39 4.65
N VAL A 445 18.02 -6.23 5.15
CA VAL A 445 18.22 -6.96 6.41
C VAL A 445 19.36 -7.95 6.30
N TYR A 446 19.44 -8.69 5.19
CA TYR A 446 20.48 -9.71 4.97
C TYR A 446 21.70 -9.16 4.22
N ASP A 447 21.69 -7.89 3.83
CA ASP A 447 22.77 -7.22 3.10
C ASP A 447 23.23 -8.02 1.86
N THR A 448 22.29 -8.47 1.05
CA THR A 448 22.54 -9.36 -0.08
C THR A 448 21.63 -9.09 -1.27
N GLY A 449 22.08 -9.49 -2.45
CA GLY A 449 21.22 -9.64 -3.62
C GLY A 449 20.82 -11.10 -3.81
N PHE A 450 19.81 -11.34 -4.64
CA PHE A 450 19.34 -12.69 -4.97
C PHE A 450 18.60 -12.70 -6.30
N ASP A 451 18.56 -13.85 -6.93
CA ASP A 451 17.70 -14.14 -8.05
C ASP A 451 16.31 -14.52 -7.55
N TRP A 452 15.30 -14.13 -8.29
CA TRP A 452 13.91 -14.29 -7.94
C TRP A 452 13.10 -14.88 -9.09
N ASP A 453 12.25 -15.83 -8.78
CA ASP A 453 11.22 -16.32 -9.69
C ASP A 453 9.92 -15.53 -9.45
N PRO A 454 9.55 -14.62 -10.36
CA PRO A 454 8.36 -13.82 -10.17
C PRO A 454 7.07 -14.65 -10.26
N ASP A 455 7.04 -15.76 -10.98
CA ASP A 455 5.86 -16.61 -11.13
C ASP A 455 5.62 -17.43 -9.86
N ALA A 456 6.66 -18.06 -9.35
CA ALA A 456 6.62 -18.81 -8.09
C ALA A 456 6.55 -17.91 -6.85
N MET A 457 6.96 -16.64 -6.98
CA MET A 457 7.22 -15.72 -5.86
C MET A 457 8.16 -16.38 -4.85
N ASP A 458 9.34 -16.80 -5.33
CA ASP A 458 10.32 -17.51 -4.52
C ASP A 458 11.75 -17.22 -5.02
N PHE A 459 12.75 -17.59 -4.20
CA PHE A 459 14.15 -17.49 -4.61
C PHE A 459 14.47 -18.44 -5.75
N ALA A 460 15.28 -17.97 -6.69
CA ALA A 460 15.73 -18.75 -7.84
C ALA A 460 17.23 -19.03 -7.79
N ASN A 461 17.69 -19.97 -8.64
CA ASN A 461 19.09 -20.28 -8.90
C ASN A 461 19.91 -20.61 -7.63
N GLY A 462 19.25 -21.13 -6.59
CA GLY A 462 19.90 -21.49 -5.33
C GLY A 462 20.35 -20.31 -4.47
N THR A 463 19.87 -19.09 -4.78
CA THR A 463 20.06 -17.88 -3.97
C THR A 463 19.08 -17.85 -2.78
N GLY A 464 19.25 -16.91 -1.87
CA GLY A 464 18.32 -16.72 -0.72
C GLY A 464 18.38 -17.84 0.32
N ARG A 465 19.41 -18.68 0.33
CA ARG A 465 19.53 -19.76 1.33
C ARG A 465 19.57 -19.19 2.74
N GLY A 466 18.72 -19.72 3.64
CA GLY A 466 18.60 -19.27 5.02
C GLY A 466 17.76 -17.99 5.20
N ILE A 467 17.16 -17.47 4.14
CA ILE A 467 16.22 -16.35 4.21
C ILE A 467 14.80 -16.91 4.22
N ALA A 468 14.05 -16.65 5.29
CA ALA A 468 12.65 -17.04 5.39
C ALA A 468 11.74 -16.07 4.64
N LEU A 469 10.79 -16.59 3.89
CA LEU A 469 9.75 -15.80 3.19
C LEU A 469 8.50 -15.58 4.04
N GLY A 470 8.49 -16.04 5.28
CA GLY A 470 7.38 -15.93 6.22
C GLY A 470 7.85 -16.16 7.65
N ARG A 471 6.92 -16.14 8.60
CA ARG A 471 7.18 -16.53 9.99
C ARG A 471 7.40 -18.04 10.07
N ASP A 472 8.36 -18.49 10.88
CA ASP A 472 8.54 -19.92 11.14
C ASP A 472 7.31 -20.51 11.83
N ARG A 473 6.73 -19.77 12.78
CA ARG A 473 5.51 -20.11 13.49
C ARG A 473 4.88 -18.86 14.09
N ALA A 474 3.60 -18.67 13.85
CA ALA A 474 2.84 -17.62 14.53
C ALA A 474 2.48 -18.02 15.97
N ARG A 475 2.36 -17.03 16.85
CA ARG A 475 1.93 -17.24 18.23
C ARG A 475 0.45 -17.66 18.27
N ASN A 476 0.08 -18.47 19.24
CA ASN A 476 -1.32 -18.86 19.53
C ASN A 476 -2.09 -19.48 18.34
N GLY A 477 -1.39 -20.06 17.35
CA GLY A 477 -2.04 -20.68 16.19
C GLY A 477 -2.60 -19.69 15.17
N TRP A 478 -2.14 -18.44 15.17
CA TRP A 478 -2.49 -17.42 14.17
C TRP A 478 -1.70 -17.60 12.86
N ASP A 479 -1.39 -18.82 12.50
CA ASP A 479 -0.70 -19.12 11.25
C ASP A 479 -1.61 -18.86 10.05
N VAL A 480 -1.05 -18.21 9.02
CA VAL A 480 -1.76 -17.97 7.77
C VAL A 480 -1.69 -19.24 6.92
N VAL A 481 -2.79 -19.93 6.82
CA VAL A 481 -2.89 -21.20 6.09
C VAL A 481 -3.78 -21.00 4.86
N ALA A 482 -3.20 -21.25 3.67
CA ALA A 482 -3.97 -21.31 2.43
C ALA A 482 -4.97 -22.48 2.46
N PRO A 483 -6.00 -22.47 1.62
CA PRO A 483 -6.98 -23.56 1.51
C PRO A 483 -6.33 -24.86 1.10
#